data_f4dbd327133caf512d8d2d138314c268
#
_entry.id   f4dbd327133caf512d8d2d138314c268
#
_cell.length_a   1.000
_cell.length_b   1.000
_cell.length_c   1.000
_cell.angle_alpha   90.00
_cell.angle_beta   90.00
_cell.angle_gamma   90.00
#
_symmetry.space_group_name_H-M   'P 1'
#
loop_
_entity.id
_entity.type
_entity.pdbx_description
1 polymer ?
#
loop_
_entity_poly.entity_id
_entity_poly.type
_entity_poly.pdbx_seq_one_letter_code
_entity_poly.pdbx_strand_id
1 'polypeptide(L)'
;MSTHKNIKLNPVKVSIITVSSSRYAQKQKGNSVVDDSGQIAIDSLLKDGHDVISSKIIADDSTLIKSESLKSIIEDRVDGLILIGGTGLSKNDVTVETISILFDKQLDGFSELFRLKSYEQIGTASYLSQVSAGSIGDTLVFCIPGSPKAVTLAMELILPELSHAVGILKT
;
A
#
# COMPACT_ATOMS: atom_id res chain seq x y z
N MET A 1 -11.76 -13.20 -25.23
CA MET A 1 -10.76 -12.11 -25.35
C MET A 1 -11.50 -10.81 -25.16
N SER A 2 -11.54 -10.31 -23.94
CA SER A 2 -12.35 -9.14 -23.59
C SER A 2 -11.59 -7.85 -23.88
N THR A 3 -12.20 -6.99 -24.63
CA THR A 3 -11.76 -5.65 -25.01
C THR A 3 -11.96 -4.68 -23.84
N HIS A 4 -11.09 -4.74 -22.82
CA HIS A 4 -10.99 -3.67 -21.83
C HIS A 4 -10.02 -2.58 -22.30
N LYS A 5 -10.23 -2.06 -23.54
CA LYS A 5 -9.44 -0.95 -24.07
C LYS A 5 -10.26 0.32 -24.09
N ASN A 6 -9.70 1.37 -23.46
CA ASN A 6 -10.07 2.78 -23.56
C ASN A 6 -11.24 3.30 -22.70
N ILE A 7 -11.31 2.93 -21.43
CA ILE A 7 -11.83 3.88 -20.47
C ILE A 7 -10.65 4.80 -20.13
N LYS A 8 -10.75 6.10 -20.44
CA LYS A 8 -9.86 7.12 -19.87
C LYS A 8 -10.12 7.09 -18.37
N LEU A 9 -9.31 6.31 -17.67
CA LEU A 9 -9.45 6.16 -16.21
C LEU A 9 -9.04 7.50 -15.60
N ASN A 10 -9.91 8.06 -14.77
CA ASN A 10 -9.61 9.29 -14.06
C ASN A 10 -8.40 9.07 -13.14
N PRO A 11 -7.53 10.08 -12.95
CA PRO A 11 -6.48 10.00 -11.96
C PRO A 11 -7.04 9.59 -10.59
N VAL A 12 -6.37 8.64 -9.95
CA VAL A 12 -6.70 8.17 -8.61
C VAL A 12 -5.86 8.94 -7.62
N LYS A 13 -6.46 9.44 -6.55
CA LYS A 13 -5.78 10.12 -5.44
C LYS A 13 -5.27 9.10 -4.46
N VAL A 14 -3.96 9.00 -4.29
CA VAL A 14 -3.32 7.99 -3.44
C VAL A 14 -2.46 8.64 -2.36
N SER A 15 -2.55 8.13 -1.14
CA SER A 15 -1.59 8.42 -0.07
C SER A 15 -0.71 7.21 0.22
N ILE A 16 0.53 7.47 0.62
CA ILE A 16 1.52 6.46 0.95
C ILE A 16 1.95 6.62 2.41
N ILE A 17 1.96 5.54 3.15
CA ILE A 17 2.46 5.50 4.52
C ILE A 17 3.54 4.43 4.61
N THR A 18 4.79 4.85 4.82
CA THR A 18 5.88 3.93 5.10
C THR A 18 5.96 3.69 6.60
N VAL A 19 5.78 2.44 7.00
CA VAL A 19 5.82 1.99 8.39
C VAL A 19 7.23 1.49 8.70
N SER A 20 7.99 2.24 9.50
CA SER A 20 9.37 1.92 9.85
C SER A 20 9.82 2.70 11.09
N SER A 21 9.89 2.04 12.23
CA SER A 21 10.30 2.67 13.49
C SER A 21 11.72 3.24 13.45
N SER A 22 12.65 2.58 12.76
CA SER A 22 14.03 3.07 12.64
C SER A 22 14.11 4.37 11.82
N ARG A 23 13.46 4.44 10.67
CA ARG A 23 13.39 5.64 9.83
C ARG A 23 12.63 6.77 10.54
N TYR A 24 11.53 6.44 11.20
CA TYR A 24 10.75 7.40 11.97
C TYR A 24 11.59 8.04 13.08
N ALA A 25 12.31 7.23 13.89
CA ALA A 25 13.19 7.73 14.93
C ALA A 25 14.32 8.63 14.42
N GLN A 26 14.91 8.29 13.26
CA GLN A 26 15.92 9.15 12.61
C GLN A 26 15.32 10.50 12.17
N LYS A 27 14.13 10.48 11.58
CA LYS A 27 13.43 11.70 11.18
C LYS A 27 13.10 12.60 12.37
N GLN A 28 12.66 12.02 13.51
CA GLN A 28 12.39 12.76 14.74
C GLN A 28 13.65 13.44 15.31
N LYS A 29 14.83 12.89 15.07
CA LYS A 29 16.12 13.50 15.43
C LYS A 29 16.59 14.59 14.47
N GLY A 30 15.79 14.92 13.44
CA GLY A 30 16.16 15.91 12.43
C GLY A 30 17.11 15.41 11.34
N ASN A 31 17.35 14.10 11.27
CA ASN A 31 18.20 13.52 10.25
C ASN A 31 17.47 13.44 8.90
N SER A 32 18.22 13.58 7.81
CA SER A 32 17.71 13.21 6.48
C SER A 32 17.50 11.71 6.41
N VAL A 33 16.31 11.28 5.98
CA VAL A 33 15.95 9.87 5.85
C VAL A 33 15.61 9.56 4.40
N VAL A 34 16.26 8.53 3.86
CA VAL A 34 15.96 8.00 2.53
C VAL A 34 14.89 6.91 2.65
N ASP A 35 13.83 7.04 1.88
CA ASP A 35 12.74 6.08 1.75
C ASP A 35 12.62 5.58 0.32
N ASP A 36 13.56 4.71 -0.08
CA ASP A 36 13.60 4.15 -1.44
C ASP A 36 12.29 3.44 -1.81
N SER A 37 11.69 2.73 -0.86
CA SER A 37 10.45 1.97 -1.07
C SER A 37 9.25 2.90 -1.29
N GLY A 38 9.11 3.93 -0.46
CA GLY A 38 8.10 4.97 -0.65
C GLY A 38 8.30 5.72 -1.97
N GLN A 39 9.56 6.02 -2.33
CA GLN A 39 9.87 6.70 -3.58
C GLN A 39 9.50 5.86 -4.82
N ILE A 40 9.77 4.55 -4.80
CA ILE A 40 9.34 3.64 -5.88
C ILE A 40 7.82 3.69 -6.07
N ALA A 41 7.05 3.68 -5.00
CA ALA A 41 5.60 3.76 -5.08
C ALA A 41 5.14 5.11 -5.65
N ILE A 42 5.74 6.21 -5.19
CA ILE A 42 5.46 7.57 -5.70
C ILE A 42 5.72 7.64 -7.20
N ASP A 43 6.93 7.26 -7.63
CA ASP A 43 7.35 7.36 -9.03
C ASP A 43 6.46 6.49 -9.94
N SER A 44 6.08 5.30 -9.46
CA SER A 44 5.20 4.39 -10.20
C SER A 44 3.79 4.97 -10.39
N LEU A 45 3.20 5.56 -9.35
CA LEU A 45 1.90 6.22 -9.40
C LEU A 45 1.91 7.42 -10.34
N LEU A 46 2.90 8.30 -10.21
CA LEU A 46 3.02 9.50 -11.04
C LEU A 46 3.24 9.15 -12.51
N LYS A 47 4.06 8.14 -12.80
CA LYS A 47 4.32 7.64 -14.14
C LYS A 47 3.05 7.07 -14.80
N ASP A 48 2.17 6.45 -14.01
CA ASP A 48 0.89 5.89 -14.48
C ASP A 48 -0.23 6.95 -14.56
N GLY A 49 0.07 8.20 -14.17
CA GLY A 49 -0.85 9.34 -14.27
C GLY A 49 -1.79 9.51 -13.08
N HIS A 50 -1.44 8.95 -11.92
CA HIS A 50 -2.18 9.13 -10.67
C HIS A 50 -1.62 10.26 -9.83
N ASP A 51 -2.42 10.76 -8.86
CA ASP A 51 -2.04 11.83 -7.96
C ASP A 51 -1.57 11.28 -6.61
N VAL A 52 -0.37 11.67 -6.17
CA VAL A 52 0.10 11.39 -4.81
C VAL A 52 -0.23 12.55 -3.90
N ILE A 53 -1.20 12.36 -3.01
CA ILE A 53 -1.72 13.39 -2.11
C ILE A 53 -0.78 13.62 -0.92
N SER A 54 -0.28 12.53 -0.35
CA SER A 54 0.69 12.60 0.74
C SER A 54 1.61 11.39 0.77
N SER A 55 2.82 11.57 1.30
CA SER A 55 3.73 10.49 1.64
C SER A 55 4.34 10.78 3.00
N LYS A 56 4.29 9.80 3.91
CA LYS A 56 4.78 9.97 5.27
C LYS A 56 5.43 8.69 5.80
N ILE A 57 6.37 8.87 6.73
CA ILE A 57 7.01 7.77 7.47
C ILE A 57 6.49 7.81 8.90
N ILE A 58 6.03 6.67 9.40
CA ILE A 58 5.53 6.49 10.76
C ILE A 58 6.20 5.30 11.46
N ALA A 59 6.08 5.23 12.78
CA ALA A 59 6.57 4.07 13.53
C ALA A 59 5.64 2.85 13.40
N ASP A 60 6.19 1.66 13.70
CA ASP A 60 5.44 0.40 13.81
C ASP A 60 4.62 0.42 15.13
N ASP A 61 3.58 1.22 15.15
CA ASP A 61 2.64 1.39 16.25
C ASP A 61 1.22 1.31 15.75
N SER A 62 0.42 0.39 16.28
CA SER A 62 -0.93 0.12 15.80
C SER A 62 -1.87 1.33 15.92
N THR A 63 -1.72 2.14 16.96
CA THR A 63 -2.53 3.36 17.15
C THR A 63 -2.17 4.40 16.10
N LEU A 64 -0.88 4.59 15.85
CA LEU A 64 -0.38 5.54 14.87
C LEU A 64 -0.73 5.11 13.44
N ILE A 65 -0.55 3.82 13.12
CA ILE A 65 -0.94 3.24 11.82
C ILE A 65 -2.43 3.48 11.57
N LYS A 66 -3.27 3.16 12.54
CA LYS A 66 -4.71 3.33 12.43
C LYS A 66 -5.12 4.80 12.28
N SER A 67 -4.60 5.69 13.12
CA SER A 67 -4.95 7.11 13.09
C SER A 67 -4.52 7.80 11.80
N GLU A 68 -3.30 7.56 11.31
CA GLU A 68 -2.79 8.15 10.08
C GLU A 68 -3.50 7.59 8.83
N SER A 69 -3.88 6.31 8.85
CA SER A 69 -4.69 5.71 7.79
C SER A 69 -6.09 6.32 7.73
N LEU A 70 -6.78 6.41 8.86
CA LEU A 70 -8.11 7.00 8.92
C LEU A 70 -8.09 8.50 8.57
N LYS A 71 -7.04 9.23 8.94
CA LYS A 71 -6.85 10.61 8.50
C LYS A 71 -6.77 10.72 6.98
N SER A 72 -5.96 9.91 6.33
CA SER A 72 -5.87 9.89 4.85
C SER A 72 -7.21 9.55 4.20
N ILE A 73 -7.96 8.62 4.77
CA ILE A 73 -9.27 8.18 4.21
C ILE A 73 -10.35 9.24 4.44
N ILE A 74 -10.47 9.78 5.65
CA ILE A 74 -11.60 10.61 6.07
C ILE A 74 -11.35 12.09 5.76
N GLU A 75 -10.15 12.61 6.10
CA GLU A 75 -9.82 14.03 5.95
C GLU A 75 -9.29 14.33 4.55
N ASP A 76 -8.29 13.57 4.09
CA ASP A 76 -7.68 13.78 2.77
C ASP A 76 -8.53 13.20 1.63
N ARG A 77 -9.49 12.33 1.95
CA ARG A 77 -10.45 11.68 1.02
C ARG A 77 -9.75 11.05 -0.18
N VAL A 78 -8.73 10.24 0.11
CA VAL A 78 -8.00 9.52 -0.93
C VAL A 78 -8.82 8.35 -1.47
N ASP A 79 -8.61 8.03 -2.74
CA ASP A 79 -9.22 6.87 -3.40
C ASP A 79 -8.43 5.59 -3.13
N GLY A 80 -7.13 5.74 -2.86
CA GLY A 80 -6.21 4.65 -2.55
C GLY A 80 -5.27 4.99 -1.40
N LEU A 81 -4.95 3.99 -0.59
CA LEU A 81 -3.97 4.09 0.50
C LEU A 81 -3.02 2.90 0.40
N ILE A 82 -1.71 3.18 0.36
CA ILE A 82 -0.67 2.15 0.31
C ILE A 82 0.17 2.25 1.59
N LEU A 83 0.13 1.19 2.40
CA LEU A 83 0.99 1.04 3.57
C LEU A 83 2.16 0.13 3.20
N ILE A 84 3.39 0.59 3.45
CA ILE A 84 4.63 -0.07 3.06
C ILE A 84 5.44 -0.41 4.31
N GLY A 85 5.62 -1.69 4.61
CA GLY A 85 6.38 -2.18 5.76
C GLY A 85 5.53 -2.57 6.96
N GLY A 86 6.19 -3.07 8.01
CA GLY A 86 5.52 -3.60 9.21
C GLY A 86 4.67 -4.85 8.94
N THR A 87 5.05 -5.68 7.96
CA THR A 87 4.27 -6.84 7.50
C THR A 87 4.98 -8.19 7.71
N GLY A 88 6.08 -8.21 8.45
CA GLY A 88 6.84 -9.44 8.74
C GLY A 88 6.26 -10.24 9.91
N LEU A 89 7.09 -11.15 10.45
CA LEU A 89 6.73 -12.01 11.58
C LEU A 89 7.23 -11.48 12.93
N SER A 90 7.87 -10.32 12.96
CA SER A 90 8.31 -9.70 14.20
C SER A 90 7.10 -9.25 15.04
N LYS A 91 7.24 -9.25 16.35
CA LYS A 91 6.19 -8.72 17.25
C LYS A 91 5.86 -7.24 17.00
N ASN A 92 6.78 -6.51 16.37
CA ASN A 92 6.60 -5.11 16.04
C ASN A 92 5.94 -4.91 14.66
N ASP A 93 5.89 -5.96 13.84
CA ASP A 93 5.20 -5.92 12.54
C ASP A 93 3.69 -6.05 12.78
N VAL A 94 2.97 -4.96 12.75
CA VAL A 94 1.55 -4.89 13.13
C VAL A 94 0.66 -4.22 12.06
N THR A 95 1.21 -3.93 10.89
CA THR A 95 0.49 -3.20 9.83
C THR A 95 -0.72 -3.99 9.33
N VAL A 96 -0.53 -5.24 8.95
CA VAL A 96 -1.61 -6.07 8.39
C VAL A 96 -2.69 -6.32 9.44
N GLU A 97 -2.31 -6.68 10.66
CA GLU A 97 -3.24 -6.96 11.76
C GLU A 97 -4.07 -5.73 12.13
N THR A 98 -3.43 -4.54 12.10
CA THR A 98 -4.10 -3.28 12.44
C THR A 98 -5.11 -2.84 11.38
N ILE A 99 -4.78 -3.02 10.11
CA ILE A 99 -5.58 -2.49 9.01
C ILE A 99 -6.65 -3.48 8.55
N SER A 100 -6.34 -4.79 8.52
CA SER A 100 -7.29 -5.79 8.00
C SER A 100 -8.60 -5.85 8.79
N ILE A 101 -8.58 -5.54 10.08
CA ILE A 101 -9.79 -5.48 10.91
C ILE A 101 -10.72 -4.31 10.55
N LEU A 102 -10.24 -3.34 9.79
CA LEU A 102 -11.02 -2.18 9.33
C LEU A 102 -11.64 -2.39 7.95
N PHE A 103 -11.30 -3.47 7.26
CA PHE A 103 -11.82 -3.71 5.92
C PHE A 103 -13.32 -4.00 5.93
N ASP A 104 -14.05 -3.28 5.10
CA ASP A 104 -15.43 -3.62 4.75
C ASP A 104 -15.47 -4.84 3.81
N LYS A 105 -14.49 -4.91 2.89
CA LYS A 105 -14.30 -6.04 1.97
C LYS A 105 -12.81 -6.34 1.86
N GLN A 106 -12.47 -7.62 1.85
CA GLN A 106 -11.11 -8.09 1.63
C GLN A 106 -10.89 -8.48 0.16
N LEU A 107 -9.72 -8.16 -0.39
CA LEU A 107 -9.30 -8.49 -1.75
C LEU A 107 -8.27 -9.63 -1.70
N ASP A 108 -8.72 -10.85 -1.41
CA ASP A 108 -7.85 -12.02 -1.27
C ASP A 108 -7.04 -12.31 -2.53
N GLY A 109 -7.63 -12.09 -3.71
CA GLY A 109 -6.96 -12.29 -4.99
C GLY A 109 -5.68 -11.48 -5.16
N PHE A 110 -5.60 -10.27 -4.60
CA PHE A 110 -4.35 -9.50 -4.59
C PHE A 110 -3.25 -10.23 -3.80
N SER A 111 -3.58 -10.70 -2.60
CA SER A 111 -2.64 -11.39 -1.73
C SER A 111 -2.16 -12.71 -2.35
N GLU A 112 -3.05 -13.44 -3.02
CA GLU A 112 -2.73 -14.70 -3.72
C GLU A 112 -1.79 -14.45 -4.90
N LEU A 113 -2.09 -13.47 -5.75
CA LEU A 113 -1.25 -13.11 -6.90
C LEU A 113 0.12 -12.59 -6.46
N PHE A 114 0.16 -11.74 -5.43
CA PHE A 114 1.41 -11.24 -4.88
C PHE A 114 2.30 -12.39 -4.38
N ARG A 115 1.74 -13.32 -3.59
CA ARG A 115 2.49 -14.48 -3.07
C ARG A 115 3.00 -15.37 -4.18
N LEU A 116 2.17 -15.65 -5.19
CA LEU A 116 2.57 -16.45 -6.34
C LEU A 116 3.75 -15.82 -7.07
N LYS A 117 3.65 -14.53 -7.40
CA LYS A 117 4.72 -13.80 -8.08
C LYS A 117 5.97 -13.62 -7.22
N SER A 118 5.81 -13.38 -5.92
CA SER A 118 6.91 -13.33 -4.97
C SER A 118 7.63 -14.68 -4.86
N TYR A 119 6.88 -15.79 -4.86
CA TYR A 119 7.48 -17.12 -4.84
C TYR A 119 8.35 -17.40 -6.08
N GLU A 120 7.92 -16.95 -7.26
CA GLU A 120 8.72 -17.04 -8.50
C GLU A 120 10.06 -16.29 -8.37
N GLN A 121 10.11 -15.20 -7.58
CA GLN A 121 11.31 -14.37 -7.42
C GLN A 121 12.24 -14.82 -6.29
N ILE A 122 11.69 -15.20 -5.13
CA ILE A 122 12.46 -15.43 -3.90
C ILE A 122 12.18 -16.79 -3.24
N GLY A 123 11.41 -17.66 -3.89
CA GLY A 123 11.09 -19.00 -3.39
C GLY A 123 10.28 -18.97 -2.10
N THR A 124 10.53 -19.94 -1.21
CA THR A 124 9.78 -20.11 0.04
C THR A 124 9.86 -18.93 1.01
N ALA A 125 10.86 -18.07 0.92
CA ALA A 125 10.93 -16.85 1.73
C ALA A 125 9.73 -15.93 1.54
N SER A 126 8.97 -16.09 0.44
CA SER A 126 7.76 -15.31 0.15
C SER A 126 6.66 -15.44 1.19
N TYR A 127 6.55 -16.56 1.93
CA TYR A 127 5.53 -16.72 2.97
C TYR A 127 5.89 -16.06 4.32
N LEU A 128 7.11 -15.55 4.47
CA LEU A 128 7.56 -14.90 5.71
C LEU A 128 7.08 -13.44 5.85
N SER A 129 6.55 -12.86 4.77
CA SER A 129 5.93 -11.53 4.79
C SER A 129 4.46 -11.64 4.45
N GLN A 130 3.66 -10.87 5.17
CA GLN A 130 2.23 -10.77 4.89
C GLN A 130 1.96 -9.66 3.87
N VAL A 131 0.92 -9.84 3.09
CA VAL A 131 0.29 -8.81 2.27
C VAL A 131 -1.20 -8.88 2.48
N SER A 132 -1.87 -7.75 2.42
CA SER A 132 -3.31 -7.68 2.51
C SER A 132 -3.83 -6.51 1.68
N ALA A 133 -5.01 -6.66 1.12
CA ALA A 133 -5.71 -5.57 0.47
C ALA A 133 -7.21 -5.66 0.75
N GLY A 134 -7.86 -4.53 0.72
CA GLY A 134 -9.30 -4.44 0.97
C GLY A 134 -9.85 -3.06 0.70
N SER A 135 -11.10 -2.83 1.08
CA SER A 135 -11.73 -1.53 1.04
C SER A 135 -12.12 -1.05 2.44
N ILE A 136 -11.99 0.25 2.66
CA ILE A 136 -12.53 0.96 3.83
C ILE A 136 -13.34 2.14 3.27
N GLY A 137 -14.67 2.08 3.38
CA GLY A 137 -15.55 2.99 2.65
C GLY A 137 -15.25 2.94 1.15
N ASP A 138 -15.05 4.10 0.55
CA ASP A 138 -14.75 4.25 -0.88
C ASP A 138 -13.25 4.25 -1.19
N THR A 139 -12.40 3.83 -0.25
CA THR A 139 -10.94 3.83 -0.40
C THR A 139 -10.43 2.39 -0.52
N LEU A 140 -9.62 2.11 -1.58
CA LEU A 140 -8.84 0.88 -1.67
C LEU A 140 -7.59 0.99 -0.79
N VAL A 141 -7.32 -0.05 -0.01
CA VAL A 141 -6.19 -0.07 0.92
C VAL A 141 -5.32 -1.29 0.65
N PHE A 142 -4.01 -1.07 0.55
CA PHE A 142 -3.00 -2.10 0.32
C PHE A 142 -1.96 -2.06 1.44
N CYS A 143 -1.70 -3.20 2.07
CA CYS A 143 -0.60 -3.40 3.01
C CYS A 143 0.44 -4.29 2.31
N ILE A 144 1.64 -3.77 2.07
CA ILE A 144 2.68 -4.45 1.28
C ILE A 144 4.03 -4.46 2.02
N PRO A 145 4.92 -5.45 1.74
CA PRO A 145 6.21 -5.52 2.39
C PRO A 145 7.10 -4.32 2.07
N GLY A 146 8.00 -4.01 3.02
CA GLY A 146 8.83 -2.80 2.98
C GLY A 146 10.06 -2.85 2.06
N SER A 147 10.38 -3.98 1.41
CA SER A 147 11.56 -4.05 0.54
C SER A 147 11.29 -3.40 -0.84
N PRO A 148 12.29 -2.73 -1.44
CA PRO A 148 12.14 -2.14 -2.77
C PRO A 148 11.60 -3.10 -3.83
N LYS A 149 12.10 -4.34 -3.84
CA LYS A 149 11.63 -5.39 -4.77
C LYS A 149 10.15 -5.75 -4.57
N ALA A 150 9.74 -5.87 -3.30
CA ALA A 150 8.34 -6.17 -2.99
C ALA A 150 7.41 -5.03 -3.38
N VAL A 151 7.84 -3.77 -3.18
CA VAL A 151 7.07 -2.60 -3.61
C VAL A 151 6.95 -2.55 -5.14
N THR A 152 8.04 -2.79 -5.87
CA THR A 152 8.00 -2.86 -7.34
C THR A 152 6.98 -3.90 -7.80
N LEU A 153 7.04 -5.13 -7.26
CA LEU A 153 6.08 -6.18 -7.58
C LEU A 153 4.64 -5.80 -7.24
N ALA A 154 4.43 -5.19 -6.07
CA ALA A 154 3.10 -4.74 -5.67
C ALA A 154 2.52 -3.70 -6.65
N MET A 155 3.34 -2.72 -7.05
CA MET A 155 2.91 -1.69 -8.00
C MET A 155 2.59 -2.27 -9.38
N GLU A 156 3.33 -3.28 -9.86
CA GLU A 156 3.01 -4.01 -11.09
C GLU A 156 1.63 -4.70 -11.04
N LEU A 157 1.18 -5.11 -9.86
CA LEU A 157 -0.13 -5.74 -9.66
C LEU A 157 -1.25 -4.71 -9.42
N ILE A 158 -0.94 -3.61 -8.73
CA ILE A 158 -1.92 -2.60 -8.32
C ILE A 158 -2.31 -1.70 -9.50
N LEU A 159 -1.33 -1.14 -10.21
CA LEU A 159 -1.56 -0.08 -11.19
C LEU A 159 -2.51 -0.47 -12.33
N PRO A 160 -2.40 -1.66 -12.94
CA PRO A 160 -3.27 -2.02 -14.07
C PRO A 160 -4.76 -1.98 -13.76
N GLU A 161 -5.14 -2.21 -12.50
CA GLU A 161 -6.54 -2.31 -12.08
C GLU A 161 -6.96 -1.21 -11.10
N LEU A 162 -6.05 -0.31 -10.69
CA LEU A 162 -6.31 0.67 -9.63
C LEU A 162 -7.51 1.56 -9.94
N SER A 163 -7.52 2.21 -11.10
CA SER A 163 -8.61 3.10 -11.49
C SER A 163 -9.93 2.36 -11.71
N HIS A 164 -9.87 1.15 -12.26
CA HIS A 164 -11.06 0.31 -12.48
C HIS A 164 -11.66 -0.11 -11.13
N ALA A 165 -10.84 -0.59 -10.21
CA ALA A 165 -11.28 -1.03 -8.89
C ALA A 165 -11.87 0.12 -8.05
N VAL A 166 -11.25 1.31 -8.10
CA VAL A 166 -11.82 2.54 -7.50
C VAL A 166 -13.16 2.90 -8.14
N GLY A 167 -13.27 2.78 -9.47
CA GLY A 167 -14.53 3.00 -10.17
C GLY A 167 -15.66 2.08 -9.71
N ILE A 168 -15.36 0.79 -9.49
CA ILE A 168 -16.33 -0.18 -8.95
C ILE A 168 -16.73 0.19 -7.52
N LEU A 169 -15.78 0.63 -6.70
CA LEU A 169 -16.04 0.94 -5.29
C LEU A 169 -16.99 2.13 -5.12
N LYS A 170 -17.01 3.07 -6.07
CA LYS A 170 -17.83 4.29 -6.04
C LYS A 170 -19.19 4.15 -6.72
N THR A 171 -19.54 2.96 -7.19
CA THR A 171 -20.85 2.65 -7.78
C THR A 171 -21.83 2.11 -6.73
#